data_8b1122ac41faca9513d76461090f2f1b
#
_entry.id   8b1122ac41faca9513d76461090f2f1b
#
_cell.length_a   1.000
_cell.length_b   1.000
_cell.length_c   1.000
_cell.angle_alpha   90.00
_cell.angle_beta   90.00
_cell.angle_gamma   90.00
#
_symmetry.space_group_name_H-M   'P 1'
#
loop_
_entity.id
_entity.type
_entity.pdbx_description
1 polymer ?
#
loop_
_entity_poly.entity_id
_entity_poly.type
_entity_poly.pdbx_seq_one_letter_code
_entity_poly.pdbx_strand_id
1 'polypeptide(L)'
;MQQLTEITNEANQEHIVKVITGELFTLQLFYLHRNESWQANIIYNDNTINGIKINQSINILRQYKNILPFGIACYSDYNTDPFLLEDFSQNNYFLGILTADEVIEAERQIAL
;
A
#
# COMPACT_ATOMS: atom_id res chain seq x y z
N MET A 1 8.41 -8.60 5.51
CA MET A 1 7.23 -7.90 4.96
C MET A 1 5.97 -8.63 5.39
N GLN A 2 4.98 -7.87 5.82
CA GLN A 2 3.71 -8.38 6.32
C GLN A 2 2.65 -8.21 5.25
N GLN A 3 2.02 -9.30 4.80
CA GLN A 3 0.97 -9.20 3.79
C GLN A 3 -0.34 -8.72 4.40
N LEU A 4 -1.01 -7.77 3.74
CA LEU A 4 -2.35 -7.33 4.12
C LEU A 4 -3.37 -8.23 3.43
N THR A 5 -4.09 -9.05 4.22
CA THR A 5 -4.95 -10.12 3.68
C THR A 5 -6.45 -9.81 3.74
N GLU A 6 -6.83 -8.67 4.30
CA GLU A 6 -8.24 -8.36 4.57
C GLU A 6 -8.90 -7.49 3.49
N ILE A 7 -8.23 -7.28 2.36
CA ILE A 7 -8.75 -6.43 1.29
C ILE A 7 -9.89 -7.16 0.58
N THR A 8 -11.05 -6.48 0.50
CA THR A 8 -12.25 -7.01 -0.13
C THR A 8 -12.46 -6.39 -1.51
N ASN A 9 -13.57 -6.74 -2.17
CA ASN A 9 -13.95 -6.14 -3.45
C ASN A 9 -14.87 -4.93 -3.30
N GLU A 10 -14.91 -4.32 -2.13
CA GLU A 10 -15.64 -3.07 -1.94
C GLU A 10 -14.81 -1.90 -2.49
N ALA A 11 -15.49 -0.99 -3.20
CA ALA A 11 -14.81 0.15 -3.83
C ALA A 11 -14.30 1.17 -2.81
N ASN A 12 -14.85 1.19 -1.60
CA ASN A 12 -14.40 2.03 -0.50
C ASN A 12 -14.27 1.15 0.73
N GLN A 13 -13.08 1.10 1.30
CA GLN A 13 -12.85 0.28 2.48
C GLN A 13 -11.77 0.89 3.35
N GLU A 14 -11.84 0.62 4.64
CA GLU A 14 -10.90 1.16 5.62
C GLU A 14 -10.34 0.01 6.46
N HIS A 15 -9.04 0.04 6.65
CA HIS A 15 -8.33 -0.95 7.45
C HIS A 15 -7.47 -0.25 8.48
N ILE A 16 -7.53 -0.74 9.73
CA ILE A 16 -6.57 -0.31 10.75
C ILE A 16 -5.46 -1.34 10.75
N VAL A 17 -4.25 -0.89 10.41
CA VAL A 17 -3.11 -1.76 10.21
C VAL A 17 -2.12 -1.57 11.35
N LYS A 18 -1.70 -2.69 11.95
CA LYS A 18 -0.64 -2.70 12.95
C LYS A 18 0.61 -3.27 12.30
N VAL A 19 1.66 -2.45 12.24
CA VAL A 19 2.96 -2.91 11.76
C VAL A 19 3.58 -3.78 12.83
N ILE A 20 4.34 -4.79 12.44
CA ILE A 20 4.95 -5.74 13.39
C ILE A 20 5.83 -5.05 14.43
N THR A 21 6.38 -3.88 14.11
CA THR A 21 7.18 -3.06 15.03
C THR A 21 6.34 -2.20 15.98
N GLY A 22 5.00 -2.21 15.84
CA GLY A 22 4.08 -1.59 16.79
C GLY A 22 3.33 -0.37 16.30
N GLU A 23 3.73 0.25 15.19
CA GLU A 23 3.05 1.42 14.65
C GLU A 23 1.64 1.05 14.18
N LEU A 24 0.68 1.94 14.43
CA LEU A 24 -0.70 1.79 13.95
C LEU A 24 -1.00 2.90 12.96
N PHE A 25 -1.62 2.54 11.85
CA PHE A 25 -2.10 3.54 10.90
C PHE A 25 -3.42 3.09 10.28
N THR A 26 -4.17 4.04 9.74
CA THR A 26 -5.41 3.77 9.01
C THR A 26 -5.12 3.83 7.53
N LEU A 27 -5.52 2.77 6.83
CA LEU A 27 -5.42 2.68 5.37
C LEU A 27 -6.82 2.73 4.79
N GLN A 28 -7.09 3.73 4.00
CA GLN A 28 -8.34 3.85 3.25
C GLN A 28 -8.06 3.52 1.80
N LEU A 29 -8.76 2.53 1.25
CA LEU A 29 -8.59 2.08 -0.13
C LEU A 29 -9.81 2.48 -0.94
N PHE A 30 -9.58 3.05 -2.12
CA PHE A 30 -10.64 3.46 -3.04
C PHE A 30 -10.39 2.88 -4.42
N TYR A 31 -11.44 2.31 -4.99
CA TYR A 31 -11.41 1.94 -6.41
C TYR A 31 -12.14 3.00 -7.21
N LEU A 32 -11.46 3.56 -8.21
CA LEU A 32 -12.04 4.59 -9.09
C LEU A 32 -12.48 3.93 -10.40
N HIS A 33 -13.78 3.70 -10.53
CA HIS A 33 -14.35 3.03 -11.71
C HIS A 33 -14.04 3.77 -13.01
N ARG A 34 -14.04 5.10 -12.96
CA ARG A 34 -13.77 5.92 -14.15
C ARG A 34 -12.35 5.69 -14.69
N ASN A 35 -11.39 5.55 -13.79
CA ASN A 35 -9.98 5.42 -14.15
C ASN A 35 -9.49 3.97 -14.14
N GLU A 36 -10.33 3.05 -13.69
CA GLU A 36 -9.97 1.65 -13.47
C GLU A 36 -8.67 1.55 -12.67
N SER A 37 -8.64 2.20 -11.51
CA SER A 37 -7.44 2.26 -10.67
C SER A 37 -7.79 2.25 -9.20
N TRP A 38 -6.82 1.82 -8.39
CA TRP A 38 -6.91 1.86 -6.94
C TRP A 38 -6.11 3.03 -6.40
N GLN A 39 -6.63 3.70 -5.37
CA GLN A 39 -5.94 4.75 -4.64
C GLN A 39 -6.06 4.52 -3.13
N ALA A 40 -5.15 5.14 -2.39
CA ALA A 40 -5.10 4.99 -0.94
C ALA A 40 -4.94 6.35 -0.26
N ASN A 41 -5.52 6.44 0.94
CA ASN A 41 -5.21 7.50 1.89
C ASN A 41 -4.59 6.85 3.12
N ILE A 42 -3.60 7.52 3.71
CA ILE A 42 -2.93 7.06 4.92
C ILE A 42 -3.14 8.07 6.01
N ILE A 43 -3.56 7.60 7.19
CA ILE A 43 -3.69 8.43 8.39
C ILE A 43 -2.78 7.82 9.45
N TYR A 44 -1.73 8.55 9.82
CA TYR A 44 -0.78 8.12 10.84
C TYR A 44 -0.49 9.29 11.78
N ASN A 45 -0.86 9.14 13.05
CA ASN A 45 -0.77 10.20 14.04
C ASN A 45 -1.48 11.47 13.51
N ASP A 46 -0.75 12.59 13.43
CA ASP A 46 -1.30 13.85 12.92
C ASP A 46 -1.10 14.03 11.41
N ASN A 47 -0.55 13.01 10.73
CA ASN A 47 -0.28 13.09 9.30
C ASN A 47 -1.38 12.41 8.51
N THR A 48 -1.92 13.11 7.52
CA THR A 48 -2.88 12.55 6.57
C THR A 48 -2.34 12.74 5.16
N ILE A 49 -2.21 11.62 4.43
CA ILE A 49 -1.70 11.62 3.07
C ILE A 49 -2.80 11.06 2.17
N ASN A 50 -3.26 11.85 1.22
CA ASN A 50 -4.40 11.50 0.38
C ASN A 50 -3.98 11.27 -1.07
N GLY A 51 -4.76 10.41 -1.76
CA GLY A 51 -4.66 10.28 -3.20
C GLY A 51 -3.41 9.56 -3.70
N ILE A 52 -2.90 8.60 -2.93
CA ILE A 52 -1.75 7.80 -3.34
C ILE A 52 -2.23 6.75 -4.34
N LYS A 53 -1.73 6.81 -5.58
CA LYS A 53 -2.05 5.78 -6.56
C LYS A 53 -1.36 4.48 -6.21
N ILE A 54 -2.11 3.38 -6.25
CA ILE A 54 -1.54 2.05 -6.02
C ILE A 54 -1.02 1.51 -7.36
N ASN A 55 0.30 1.41 -7.46
CA ASN A 55 0.99 0.84 -8.61
C ASN A 55 1.95 -0.24 -8.11
N GLN A 56 2.40 -1.10 -9.00
CA GLN A 56 3.41 -2.10 -8.63
C GLN A 56 4.70 -1.39 -8.26
N SER A 57 5.12 -1.56 -7.01
CA SER A 57 6.29 -0.88 -6.47
C SER A 57 6.77 -1.59 -5.22
N ILE A 58 8.05 -1.52 -4.96
CA ILE A 58 8.60 -2.02 -3.71
C ILE A 58 8.23 -1.14 -2.51
N ASN A 59 7.82 0.11 -2.75
CA ASN A 59 7.25 0.98 -1.74
C ASN A 59 6.47 2.13 -2.39
N ILE A 60 5.14 2.06 -2.38
CA ILE A 60 4.30 3.12 -2.94
C ILE A 60 4.33 4.40 -2.08
N LEU A 61 4.84 4.31 -0.84
CA LEU A 61 4.97 5.45 0.07
C LEU A 61 6.37 6.06 0.04
N ARG A 62 7.18 5.74 -0.97
CA ARG A 62 8.59 6.14 -1.02
C ARG A 62 8.81 7.62 -0.82
N GLN A 63 7.99 8.48 -1.43
CA GLN A 63 8.16 9.93 -1.30
C GLN A 63 7.85 10.45 0.11
N TYR A 64 7.24 9.62 0.96
CA TYR A 64 6.89 9.97 2.34
C TYR A 64 7.76 9.25 3.37
N LYS A 65 8.88 8.64 2.95
CA LYS A 65 9.73 7.81 3.81
C LYS A 65 10.31 8.56 5.00
N ASN A 66 10.42 9.89 4.91
CA ASN A 66 10.93 10.71 6.01
C ASN A 66 9.85 11.10 7.03
N ILE A 67 8.59 10.83 6.71
CA ILE A 67 7.44 11.16 7.56
C ILE A 67 6.85 9.88 8.18
N LEU A 68 6.82 8.81 7.40
CA LEU A 68 6.19 7.54 7.80
C LEU A 68 7.26 6.51 8.17
N PRO A 69 7.17 5.89 9.36
CA PRO A 69 8.12 4.84 9.78
C PRO A 69 7.72 3.45 9.26
N PHE A 70 7.07 3.39 8.11
CA PHE A 70 6.67 2.15 7.45
C PHE A 70 6.50 2.41 5.96
N GLY A 71 6.30 1.35 5.19
CA GLY A 71 6.02 1.44 3.77
C GLY A 71 4.96 0.44 3.34
N ILE A 72 4.54 0.54 2.09
CA ILE A 72 3.59 -0.39 1.51
C ILE A 72 4.10 -0.80 0.13
N ALA A 73 4.28 -2.10 -0.08
CA ALA A 73 4.64 -2.66 -1.38
C ALA A 73 3.38 -3.16 -2.08
N CYS A 74 3.34 -3.03 -3.39
CA CYS A 74 2.31 -3.65 -4.22
C CYS A 74 3.01 -4.56 -5.24
N TYR A 75 2.63 -5.83 -5.27
CA TYR A 75 3.31 -6.80 -6.12
C TYR A 75 2.34 -7.84 -6.68
N SER A 76 2.72 -8.40 -7.83
CA SER A 76 1.98 -9.47 -8.50
C SER A 76 2.86 -10.14 -9.53
N ASP A 77 2.32 -11.18 -10.18
CA ASP A 77 2.95 -11.82 -11.34
C ASP A 77 2.60 -11.13 -12.67
N TYR A 78 1.77 -10.08 -12.62
CA TYR A 78 1.36 -9.34 -13.81
C TYR A 78 2.30 -8.17 -14.06
N ASN A 79 2.34 -7.69 -15.31
CA ASN A 79 3.18 -6.56 -15.71
C ASN A 79 2.46 -5.22 -15.65
N THR A 80 1.21 -5.21 -15.17
CA THR A 80 0.39 -4.00 -15.10
C THR A 80 0.09 -3.65 -13.65
N ASP A 81 -0.34 -2.43 -13.41
CA ASP A 81 -0.85 -2.01 -12.12
C ASP A 81 -2.24 -2.61 -11.88
N PRO A 82 -2.71 -2.73 -10.62
CA PRO A 82 -4.05 -3.23 -10.35
C PRO A 82 -5.09 -2.33 -10.99
N PHE A 83 -6.03 -2.92 -11.73
CA PHE A 83 -7.02 -2.16 -12.50
C PHE A 83 -8.45 -2.69 -12.37
N LEU A 84 -8.65 -3.86 -11.79
CA LEU A 84 -9.98 -4.43 -11.56
C LEU A 84 -10.36 -4.30 -10.09
N LEU A 85 -11.66 -4.12 -9.84
CA LEU A 85 -12.19 -4.05 -8.48
C LEU A 85 -11.81 -5.29 -7.67
N GLU A 86 -11.79 -6.48 -8.30
CA GLU A 86 -11.53 -7.75 -7.65
C GLU A 86 -10.06 -8.12 -7.55
N ASP A 87 -9.14 -7.27 -8.02
CA ASP A 87 -7.73 -7.65 -8.14
C ASP A 87 -7.10 -8.08 -6.81
N PHE A 88 -7.45 -7.40 -5.72
CA PHE A 88 -6.90 -7.78 -4.42
C PHE A 88 -7.68 -8.92 -3.78
N SER A 89 -9.01 -8.94 -3.89
CA SER A 89 -9.82 -9.97 -3.27
C SER A 89 -9.62 -11.35 -3.91
N GLN A 90 -9.27 -11.38 -5.19
CA GLN A 90 -8.97 -12.61 -5.91
C GLN A 90 -7.49 -12.99 -5.91
N ASN A 91 -6.68 -12.28 -5.13
CA ASN A 91 -5.24 -12.54 -5.00
C ASN A 91 -4.46 -12.40 -6.31
N ASN A 92 -4.93 -11.55 -7.22
CA ASN A 92 -4.17 -11.20 -8.41
C ASN A 92 -3.04 -10.23 -8.07
N TYR A 93 -3.26 -9.39 -7.05
CA TYR A 93 -2.30 -8.42 -6.55
C TYR A 93 -2.26 -8.49 -5.03
N PHE A 94 -1.12 -8.09 -4.46
CA PHE A 94 -0.91 -8.13 -3.02
C PHE A 94 -0.36 -6.80 -2.53
N LEU A 95 -0.81 -6.40 -1.33
CA LEU A 95 -0.17 -5.30 -0.59
C LEU A 95 0.61 -5.89 0.56
N GLY A 96 1.86 -5.47 0.69
CA GLY A 96 2.73 -5.86 1.80
C GLY A 96 3.11 -4.65 2.62
N ILE A 97 3.07 -4.79 3.93
CA ILE A 97 3.44 -3.72 4.86
C ILE A 97 4.91 -3.88 5.22
N LEU A 98 5.67 -2.81 5.03
CA LEU A 98 7.11 -2.77 5.28
C LEU A 98 7.39 -2.11 6.63
N THR A 99 8.31 -2.69 7.41
CA THR A 99 8.86 -2.02 8.58
C THR A 99 9.83 -0.92 8.14
N ALA A 100 10.23 -0.06 9.10
CA ALA A 100 11.22 0.99 8.80
C ALA A 100 12.52 0.40 8.24
N ASP A 101 12.99 -0.71 8.80
CA ASP A 101 14.20 -1.38 8.31
C ASP A 101 14.02 -1.94 6.89
N GLU A 102 12.85 -2.47 6.59
CA GLU A 102 12.54 -2.96 5.25
C GLU A 102 12.44 -1.82 4.24
N VAL A 103 11.99 -0.63 4.65
CA VAL A 103 12.00 0.57 3.81
C VAL A 103 13.42 0.95 3.45
N ILE A 104 14.34 0.92 4.42
CA ILE A 104 15.76 1.21 4.18
C ILE A 104 16.35 0.21 3.18
N GLU A 105 16.05 -1.07 3.34
CA GLU A 105 16.54 -2.09 2.42
C GLU A 105 15.96 -1.92 1.01
N ALA A 106 14.68 -1.54 0.90
CA ALA A 106 14.06 -1.26 -0.41
C ALA A 106 14.76 -0.09 -1.09
N GLU A 107 15.13 0.97 -0.35
CA GLU A 107 15.86 2.10 -0.89
C GLU A 107 17.25 1.70 -1.41
N ARG A 108 17.93 0.79 -0.74
CA ARG A 108 19.21 0.28 -1.23
C ARG A 108 19.06 -0.42 -2.59
N GLN A 109 18.01 -1.22 -2.75
CA GLN A 109 17.75 -1.91 -4.01
C GLN A 109 17.45 -0.93 -5.14
N ILE A 110 16.73 0.15 -4.85
CA ILE A 110 16.44 1.19 -5.85
C ILE A 110 17.71 1.94 -6.25
N ALA A 111 18.62 2.17 -5.29
CA ALA A 111 19.84 2.94 -5.51
C ALA A 111 20.90 2.16 -6.33
N LEU A 112 20.76 0.85 -6.43
CA LEU A 112 21.66 0.03 -7.24
C LEU A 112 21.29 0.10 -8.72
#